data_ef019c7432654203d7d890bfdc4efbed
#
_entry.id   ef019c7432654203d7d890bfdc4efbed
#
_cell.length_a   1.000
_cell.length_b   1.000
_cell.length_c   1.000
_cell.angle_alpha   90.00
_cell.angle_beta   90.00
_cell.angle_gamma   90.00
#
_symmetry.space_group_name_H-M   'P 1'
#
loop_
_entity.id
_entity.type
_entity.pdbx_description
1 polymer ?
#
loop_
_entity_poly.entity_id
_entity_poly.type
_entity_poly.pdbx_seq_one_letter_code
_entity_poly.pdbx_strand_id
1 'polypeptide(L)'
;MGYSRSRKYSKAKLLFSNDTSFQVKIIDNDSSYMHTILKSPLFGVKEWSLGGSKNLQISFAPKNSPTIYGLALDGETGVAVDNFPMRGSSGLGFTKMGRNRYSAQLSMMNVVAVILQFGVNIIPDVRDNYDYYEKWFSRQLQSIQQAGPEIAIIVVGPSDMGKNKEGDIVSYENIPLIRDAMKNAALKNGCCFWDLYEAMGGENSMSAWVSDDLAQKDYTHFTYKGARFVGEMLYNSIMDYE
;
A
#
# COMPACT_ATOMS: atom_id res chain seq x y z
N MET A 1 -11.24 -5.91 -12.59
CA MET A 1 -10.67 -6.90 -13.52
C MET A 1 -9.20 -7.10 -13.15
N GLY A 2 -8.77 -8.32 -12.85
CA GLY A 2 -7.34 -8.63 -12.59
C GLY A 2 -6.53 -8.63 -13.89
N TYR A 3 -5.26 -8.31 -13.78
CA TYR A 3 -4.30 -8.38 -14.90
C TYR A 3 -4.21 -9.81 -15.45
N SER A 4 -3.91 -9.97 -16.73
CA SER A 4 -3.81 -11.30 -17.36
C SER A 4 -2.73 -12.19 -16.69
N ARG A 5 -1.68 -11.59 -16.10
CA ARG A 5 -0.64 -12.29 -15.35
C ARG A 5 -1.06 -12.67 -13.92
N SER A 6 -2.00 -11.96 -13.30
CA SER A 6 -2.52 -12.24 -11.95
C SER A 6 -3.66 -13.27 -11.93
N ARG A 7 -4.00 -13.87 -13.07
CA ARG A 7 -5.04 -14.90 -13.17
C ARG A 7 -4.56 -16.32 -12.86
N LYS A 8 -3.27 -16.49 -12.58
CA LYS A 8 -2.69 -17.78 -12.19
C LYS A 8 -2.24 -17.70 -10.75
N TYR A 9 -3.11 -18.03 -9.85
CA TYR A 9 -2.81 -18.20 -8.42
C TYR A 9 -3.00 -19.68 -8.04
N SER A 10 -2.13 -20.16 -7.16
CA SER A 10 -2.14 -21.52 -6.64
C SER A 10 -2.47 -21.57 -5.15
N LYS A 11 -2.54 -20.41 -4.51
CA LYS A 11 -2.82 -20.26 -3.07
C LYS A 11 -3.83 -19.16 -2.82
N ALA A 12 -4.72 -19.39 -1.86
CA ALA A 12 -5.59 -18.37 -1.30
C ALA A 12 -5.35 -18.26 0.21
N LYS A 13 -5.18 -17.03 0.73
CA LYS A 13 -5.02 -16.74 2.15
C LYS A 13 -6.17 -15.88 2.63
N LEU A 14 -6.98 -16.39 3.55
CA LEU A 14 -7.99 -15.61 4.24
C LEU A 14 -7.36 -14.94 5.45
N LEU A 15 -7.49 -13.61 5.53
CA LEU A 15 -7.01 -12.77 6.62
C LEU A 15 -8.21 -12.42 7.51
N PHE A 16 -8.18 -12.80 8.79
CA PHE A 16 -9.34 -12.70 9.66
C PHE A 16 -8.99 -12.50 11.14
N SER A 17 -10.00 -12.19 11.96
CA SER A 17 -9.98 -12.44 13.41
C SER A 17 -11.33 -12.97 13.86
N ASN A 18 -11.33 -13.77 14.91
CA ASN A 18 -12.54 -14.35 15.51
C ASN A 18 -12.29 -14.83 16.93
N ASP A 19 -13.30 -14.73 17.78
CA ASP A 19 -13.24 -15.17 19.19
C ASP A 19 -13.68 -16.62 19.37
N THR A 20 -14.37 -17.17 18.38
CA THR A 20 -14.87 -18.55 18.38
C THR A 20 -14.52 -19.24 17.06
N SER A 21 -14.49 -20.58 17.02
CA SER A 21 -14.34 -21.29 15.76
C SER A 21 -15.51 -21.02 14.82
N PHE A 22 -15.25 -21.02 13.51
CA PHE A 22 -16.28 -20.85 12.48
C PHE A 22 -16.06 -21.81 11.32
N GLN A 23 -17.09 -21.98 10.50
CA GLN A 23 -17.02 -22.82 9.31
C GLN A 23 -16.95 -21.94 8.06
N VAL A 24 -16.12 -22.37 7.12
CA VAL A 24 -16.00 -21.76 5.79
C VAL A 24 -16.13 -22.84 4.74
N LYS A 25 -16.93 -22.54 3.72
CA LYS A 25 -17.05 -23.37 2.52
C LYS A 25 -16.24 -22.71 1.40
N ILE A 26 -15.37 -23.50 0.79
CA ILE A 26 -14.57 -23.08 -0.37
C ILE A 26 -15.06 -23.89 -1.57
N ILE A 27 -15.30 -23.19 -2.65
CA ILE A 27 -15.56 -23.78 -3.96
C ILE A 27 -14.43 -23.31 -4.88
N ASP A 28 -13.66 -24.28 -5.37
CA ASP A 28 -12.56 -24.09 -6.32
C ASP A 28 -12.92 -24.80 -7.61
N ASN A 29 -13.29 -24.06 -8.64
CA ASN A 29 -13.92 -24.58 -9.86
C ASN A 29 -15.14 -25.46 -9.51
N ASP A 30 -15.06 -26.76 -9.75
CA ASP A 30 -16.14 -27.73 -9.48
C ASP A 30 -16.00 -28.48 -8.16
N SER A 31 -14.92 -28.21 -7.41
CA SER A 31 -14.64 -28.86 -6.13
C SER A 31 -15.12 -28.01 -4.96
N SER A 32 -15.73 -28.65 -3.95
CA SER A 32 -16.27 -27.97 -2.78
C SER A 32 -15.72 -28.60 -1.49
N TYR A 33 -15.19 -27.76 -0.59
CA TYR A 33 -14.58 -28.17 0.64
C TYR A 33 -15.17 -27.38 1.83
N MET A 34 -15.40 -28.07 2.96
CA MET A 34 -15.78 -27.45 4.22
C MET A 34 -14.59 -27.48 5.18
N HIS A 35 -14.29 -26.33 5.78
CA HIS A 35 -13.23 -26.21 6.76
C HIS A 35 -13.76 -25.60 8.06
N THR A 36 -13.31 -26.13 9.20
CA THR A 36 -13.47 -25.49 10.49
C THR A 36 -12.19 -24.71 10.79
N ILE A 37 -12.34 -23.41 11.01
CA ILE A 37 -11.24 -22.50 11.35
C ILE A 37 -11.30 -22.24 12.85
N LEU A 38 -10.17 -22.43 13.53
CA LEU A 38 -10.05 -22.24 14.98
C LEU A 38 -10.04 -20.74 15.31
N LYS A 39 -10.33 -20.43 16.57
CA LYS A 39 -10.30 -19.05 17.07
C LYS A 39 -8.93 -18.40 16.89
N SER A 40 -8.93 -17.13 16.49
CA SER A 40 -7.75 -16.28 16.39
C SER A 40 -8.15 -14.83 16.71
N PRO A 41 -8.11 -14.42 17.97
CA PRO A 41 -8.72 -13.15 18.40
C PRO A 41 -7.94 -11.91 17.97
N LEU A 42 -6.63 -12.04 17.74
CA LEU A 42 -5.83 -10.91 17.27
C LEU A 42 -5.83 -10.81 15.74
N PHE A 43 -5.27 -11.79 15.09
CA PHE A 43 -5.14 -11.89 13.65
C PHE A 43 -4.86 -13.34 13.27
N GLY A 44 -5.50 -13.83 12.24
CA GLY A 44 -5.32 -15.19 11.74
C GLY A 44 -5.18 -15.19 10.22
N VAL A 45 -4.39 -16.14 9.74
CA VAL A 45 -4.26 -16.44 8.31
C VAL A 45 -4.62 -17.91 8.11
N LYS A 46 -5.54 -18.16 7.18
CA LYS A 46 -5.83 -19.52 6.73
C LYS A 46 -5.49 -19.63 5.25
N GLU A 47 -4.55 -20.49 4.95
CA GLU A 47 -4.10 -20.75 3.58
C GLU A 47 -4.74 -22.02 3.02
N TRP A 48 -5.05 -22.01 1.73
CA TRP A 48 -5.47 -23.16 0.93
C TRP A 48 -4.67 -23.21 -0.35
N SER A 49 -4.21 -24.41 -0.71
CA SER A 49 -3.70 -24.67 -2.05
C SER A 49 -4.87 -24.84 -3.02
N LEU A 50 -4.75 -24.26 -4.19
CA LEU A 50 -5.76 -24.22 -5.23
C LEU A 50 -5.24 -24.90 -6.50
N GLY A 51 -6.11 -25.59 -7.23
CA GLY A 51 -5.76 -26.31 -8.45
C GLY A 51 -5.61 -25.46 -9.71
N GLY A 52 -5.12 -24.21 -9.60
CA GLY A 52 -5.08 -23.27 -10.72
C GLY A 52 -6.46 -22.69 -11.03
N SER A 53 -7.15 -22.29 -10.01
CA SER A 53 -8.53 -21.84 -10.01
C SER A 53 -8.80 -20.68 -10.97
N LYS A 54 -9.89 -20.80 -11.73
CA LYS A 54 -10.47 -19.68 -12.48
C LYS A 54 -11.62 -19.02 -11.71
N ASN A 55 -12.30 -19.79 -10.86
CA ASN A 55 -13.42 -19.35 -10.05
C ASN A 55 -13.23 -19.86 -8.63
N LEU A 56 -12.99 -18.92 -7.70
CA LEU A 56 -12.92 -19.18 -6.26
C LEU A 56 -14.12 -18.51 -5.58
N GLN A 57 -14.91 -19.30 -4.86
CA GLN A 57 -15.96 -18.79 -4.00
C GLN A 57 -15.69 -19.19 -2.55
N ILE A 58 -15.77 -18.22 -1.64
CA ILE A 58 -15.64 -18.45 -0.21
C ILE A 58 -16.94 -18.01 0.45
N SER A 59 -17.58 -18.92 1.19
CA SER A 59 -18.82 -18.68 1.90
C SER A 59 -18.65 -18.97 3.38
N PHE A 60 -19.25 -18.14 4.21
CA PHE A 60 -19.19 -18.24 5.67
C PHE A 60 -20.53 -18.71 6.22
N ALA A 61 -20.50 -19.58 7.24
CA ALA A 61 -21.72 -19.95 7.96
C ALA A 61 -22.31 -18.73 8.69
N PRO A 62 -23.64 -18.56 8.75
CA PRO A 62 -24.27 -17.35 9.32
C PRO A 62 -24.07 -17.20 10.82
N LYS A 63 -23.73 -18.29 11.52
CA LYS A 63 -23.43 -18.26 12.97
C LYS A 63 -21.91 -18.09 13.17
N ASN A 64 -21.52 -17.22 14.10
CA ASN A 64 -20.12 -16.95 14.48
C ASN A 64 -19.28 -16.42 13.30
N SER A 65 -19.80 -15.45 12.55
CA SER A 65 -19.09 -14.83 11.46
C SER A 65 -17.81 -14.12 11.96
N PRO A 66 -16.64 -14.38 11.34
CA PRO A 66 -15.40 -13.70 11.69
C PRO A 66 -15.40 -12.26 11.18
N THR A 67 -14.47 -11.44 11.70
CA THR A 67 -14.05 -10.22 11.03
C THR A 67 -13.10 -10.58 9.91
N ILE A 68 -13.44 -10.25 8.67
CA ILE A 68 -12.59 -10.48 7.50
C ILE A 68 -11.81 -9.22 7.18
N TYR A 69 -10.48 -9.32 7.09
CA TYR A 69 -9.60 -8.23 6.71
C TYR A 69 -9.28 -8.24 5.21
N GLY A 70 -9.22 -9.41 4.60
CA GLY A 70 -8.94 -9.55 3.19
C GLY A 70 -8.77 -11.00 2.72
N LEU A 71 -8.57 -11.11 1.42
CA LEU A 71 -8.20 -12.35 0.74
C LEU A 71 -7.00 -12.06 -0.16
N ALA A 72 -5.87 -12.72 0.11
CA ALA A 72 -4.71 -12.70 -0.76
C ALA A 72 -4.72 -13.92 -1.69
N LEU A 73 -4.34 -13.72 -2.95
CA LEU A 73 -4.25 -14.75 -3.98
C LEU A 73 -2.82 -14.77 -4.51
N ASP A 74 -2.06 -15.78 -4.14
CA ASP A 74 -0.63 -15.87 -4.38
C ASP A 74 -0.26 -16.97 -5.38
N GLY A 75 0.92 -16.84 -6.02
CA GLY A 75 1.61 -17.90 -6.70
C GLY A 75 2.39 -18.79 -5.72
N GLU A 76 3.03 -19.83 -6.25
CA GLU A 76 3.89 -20.71 -5.43
C GLU A 76 5.25 -20.07 -5.11
N THR A 77 5.74 -19.25 -6.02
CA THR A 77 7.07 -18.63 -5.95
C THR A 77 7.00 -17.15 -6.34
N GLY A 78 8.00 -16.39 -5.93
CA GLY A 78 8.13 -14.97 -6.21
C GLY A 78 7.85 -14.09 -5.00
N VAL A 79 7.67 -12.81 -5.23
CA VAL A 79 7.31 -11.81 -4.23
C VAL A 79 5.84 -11.44 -4.40
N ALA A 80 5.05 -11.57 -3.33
CA ALA A 80 3.69 -11.06 -3.28
C ALA A 80 3.72 -9.57 -2.93
N VAL A 81 2.91 -8.78 -3.64
CA VAL A 81 2.74 -7.35 -3.37
C VAL A 81 1.27 -7.09 -3.06
N ASP A 82 0.99 -6.78 -1.80
CA ASP A 82 -0.35 -6.46 -1.34
C ASP A 82 -0.57 -4.95 -1.32
N ASN A 83 -1.66 -4.49 -1.92
CA ASN A 83 -2.04 -3.09 -1.93
C ASN A 83 -3.11 -2.79 -0.86
N PHE A 84 -2.76 -1.95 0.11
CA PHE A 84 -3.66 -1.46 1.15
C PHE A 84 -4.01 0.01 0.92
N PRO A 85 -4.96 0.34 0.05
CA PRO A 85 -5.27 1.72 -0.29
C PRO A 85 -5.93 2.45 0.88
N MET A 86 -5.31 3.54 1.31
CA MET A 86 -5.83 4.44 2.35
C MET A 86 -6.24 5.77 1.71
N ARG A 87 -7.39 5.80 1.05
CA ARG A 87 -7.88 6.98 0.33
C ARG A 87 -8.01 8.19 1.24
N GLY A 88 -7.54 9.36 0.77
CA GLY A 88 -7.59 10.61 1.52
C GLY A 88 -6.66 10.68 2.73
N SER A 89 -5.83 9.65 2.95
CA SER A 89 -4.91 9.60 4.07
C SER A 89 -3.65 10.40 3.81
N SER A 90 -3.15 11.06 4.85
CA SER A 90 -1.83 11.70 4.89
C SER A 90 -0.72 10.79 5.45
N GLY A 91 -1.02 9.50 5.65
CA GLY A 91 -0.08 8.55 6.24
C GLY A 91 0.03 8.63 7.77
N LEU A 92 -0.92 9.26 8.45
CA LEU A 92 -0.88 9.52 9.90
C LEU A 92 -1.78 8.57 10.73
N GLY A 93 -1.98 7.33 10.28
CA GLY A 93 -2.89 6.37 10.91
C GLY A 93 -2.22 5.24 11.70
N PHE A 94 -0.94 4.96 11.46
CA PHE A 94 -0.27 3.76 11.98
C PHE A 94 -0.11 3.75 13.49
N THR A 95 0.07 4.89 14.15
CA THR A 95 0.13 5.00 15.62
C THR A 95 -1.17 4.63 16.32
N LYS A 96 -2.31 4.60 15.60
CA LYS A 96 -3.62 4.19 16.12
C LYS A 96 -3.87 2.69 16.01
N MET A 97 -3.01 1.97 15.28
CA MET A 97 -3.12 0.52 15.13
C MET A 97 -2.65 -0.17 16.41
N GLY A 98 -3.39 -1.15 16.89
CA GLY A 98 -2.96 -1.96 18.03
C GLY A 98 -1.67 -2.72 17.70
N ARG A 99 -0.58 -2.39 18.37
CA ARG A 99 0.77 -2.93 18.10
C ARG A 99 0.78 -4.45 17.97
N ASN A 100 0.18 -5.17 18.92
CA ASN A 100 0.19 -6.63 18.92
C ASN A 100 -0.52 -7.22 17.69
N ARG A 101 -1.64 -6.59 17.26
CA ARG A 101 -2.36 -7.04 16.07
C ARG A 101 -1.55 -6.77 14.80
N TYR A 102 -0.95 -5.58 14.72
CA TYR A 102 -0.15 -5.20 13.56
C TYR A 102 1.11 -6.08 13.45
N SER A 103 1.81 -6.33 14.57
CA SER A 103 2.95 -7.26 14.61
C SER A 103 2.54 -8.68 14.18
N ALA A 104 1.42 -9.19 14.68
CA ALA A 104 0.90 -10.50 14.26
C ALA A 104 0.59 -10.53 12.75
N GLN A 105 -0.01 -9.47 12.21
CA GLN A 105 -0.29 -9.36 10.77
C GLN A 105 1.00 -9.41 9.95
N LEU A 106 1.98 -8.56 10.26
CA LEU A 106 3.26 -8.49 9.56
C LEU A 106 3.99 -9.84 9.57
N SER A 107 4.04 -10.48 10.74
CA SER A 107 4.68 -11.78 10.92
C SER A 107 3.95 -12.91 10.19
N MET A 108 2.63 -13.03 10.34
CA MET A 108 1.86 -14.13 9.75
C MET A 108 1.74 -14.01 8.22
N MET A 109 1.87 -12.80 7.67
CA MET A 109 1.92 -12.57 6.23
C MET A 109 3.35 -12.64 5.68
N ASN A 110 4.36 -12.86 6.53
CA ASN A 110 5.78 -12.87 6.14
C ASN A 110 6.18 -11.59 5.38
N VAL A 111 5.77 -10.43 5.92
CA VAL A 111 6.09 -9.13 5.31
C VAL A 111 7.57 -8.83 5.50
N VAL A 112 8.27 -8.57 4.41
CA VAL A 112 9.70 -8.23 4.40
C VAL A 112 9.96 -6.75 4.12
N ALA A 113 8.99 -6.09 3.47
CA ALA A 113 9.08 -4.66 3.18
C ALA A 113 7.71 -3.99 3.23
N VAL A 114 7.68 -2.72 3.61
CA VAL A 114 6.52 -1.84 3.57
C VAL A 114 6.86 -0.62 2.73
N ILE A 115 6.08 -0.37 1.67
CA ILE A 115 6.21 0.82 0.83
C ILE A 115 5.10 1.81 1.22
N LEU A 116 5.49 3.01 1.60
CA LEU A 116 4.59 4.08 2.05
C LEU A 116 4.56 5.20 1.03
N GLN A 117 3.46 5.32 0.28
CA GLN A 117 3.24 6.39 -0.68
C GLN A 117 2.16 7.34 -0.16
N PHE A 118 2.58 8.51 0.33
CA PHE A 118 1.72 9.53 0.90
C PHE A 118 2.17 10.94 0.46
N GLY A 119 1.62 11.98 1.08
CA GLY A 119 2.02 13.38 0.88
C GLY A 119 1.05 14.17 0.00
N VAL A 120 0.51 13.59 -1.06
CA VAL A 120 -0.39 14.29 -2.01
C VAL A 120 -1.59 14.94 -1.31
N ASN A 121 -2.17 14.30 -0.29
CA ASN A 121 -3.30 14.86 0.45
C ASN A 121 -2.93 16.01 1.41
N ILE A 122 -1.65 16.33 1.56
CA ILE A 122 -1.17 17.47 2.35
C ILE A 122 -0.96 18.70 1.44
N ILE A 123 -0.69 18.50 0.15
CA ILE A 123 -0.32 19.56 -0.79
C ILE A 123 -1.33 20.74 -0.81
N PRO A 124 -2.65 20.52 -0.81
CA PRO A 124 -3.61 21.64 -0.85
C PRO A 124 -3.60 22.53 0.40
N ASP A 125 -3.05 22.05 1.53
CA ASP A 125 -2.91 22.83 2.76
C ASP A 125 -1.55 23.56 2.76
N VAL A 126 -1.46 24.64 1.98
CA VAL A 126 -0.23 25.41 1.78
C VAL A 126 0.19 26.10 3.08
N ARG A 127 1.42 25.86 3.53
CA ARG A 127 2.02 26.40 4.76
C ARG A 127 3.47 26.80 4.53
N ASP A 128 3.99 27.67 5.39
CA ASP A 128 5.39 28.13 5.34
C ASP A 128 6.39 27.04 5.74
N ASN A 129 5.97 26.05 6.53
CA ASN A 129 6.78 24.89 6.91
C ASN A 129 5.94 23.65 7.22
N TYR A 130 6.59 22.49 7.24
CA TYR A 130 5.98 21.18 7.52
C TYR A 130 6.68 20.41 8.65
N ASP A 131 7.29 21.13 9.62
CA ASP A 131 7.96 20.52 10.78
C ASP A 131 7.02 19.62 11.59
N TYR A 132 5.73 20.01 11.69
CA TYR A 132 4.71 19.22 12.35
C TYR A 132 4.49 17.89 11.61
N TYR A 133 4.50 17.91 10.27
CA TYR A 133 4.29 16.73 9.45
C TYR A 133 5.50 15.80 9.53
N GLU A 134 6.73 16.32 9.47
CA GLU A 134 7.95 15.56 9.71
C GLU A 134 7.90 14.79 11.03
N LYS A 135 7.56 15.50 12.14
CA LYS A 135 7.46 14.89 13.48
C LYS A 135 6.38 13.82 13.54
N TRP A 136 5.21 14.07 12.95
CA TRP A 136 4.10 13.11 12.98
C TRP A 136 4.37 11.91 12.08
N PHE A 137 4.92 12.12 10.90
CA PHE A 137 5.28 11.06 9.99
C PHE A 137 6.40 10.17 10.58
N SER A 138 7.40 10.77 11.22
CA SER A 138 8.44 10.04 11.96
C SER A 138 7.85 9.09 13.01
N ARG A 139 6.82 9.52 13.77
CA ARG A 139 6.13 8.66 14.73
C ARG A 139 5.42 7.48 14.06
N GLN A 140 4.89 7.66 12.84
CA GLN A 140 4.29 6.57 12.09
C GLN A 140 5.33 5.52 11.71
N LEU A 141 6.49 5.95 11.20
CA LEU A 141 7.61 5.05 10.87
C LEU A 141 8.06 4.26 12.10
N GLN A 142 8.26 4.93 13.22
CA GLN A 142 8.61 4.27 14.50
C GLN A 142 7.56 3.26 14.95
N SER A 143 6.26 3.55 14.75
CA SER A 143 5.18 2.61 15.07
C SER A 143 5.25 1.35 14.21
N ILE A 144 5.58 1.48 12.92
CA ILE A 144 5.76 0.35 12.01
C ILE A 144 6.99 -0.47 12.42
N GLN A 145 8.12 0.18 12.68
CA GLN A 145 9.37 -0.47 13.12
C GLN A 145 9.19 -1.23 14.43
N GLN A 146 8.45 -0.66 15.39
CA GLN A 146 8.13 -1.35 16.65
C GLN A 146 7.26 -2.59 16.47
N ALA A 147 6.42 -2.63 15.44
CA ALA A 147 5.59 -3.80 15.14
C ALA A 147 6.35 -4.86 14.34
N GLY A 148 7.33 -4.47 13.51
CA GLY A 148 8.16 -5.34 12.69
C GLY A 148 9.59 -4.80 12.55
N PRO A 149 10.48 -5.05 13.53
CA PRO A 149 11.81 -4.43 13.57
C PRO A 149 12.74 -4.82 12.41
N GLU A 150 12.50 -5.99 11.80
CA GLU A 150 13.31 -6.51 10.67
C GLU A 150 12.75 -6.11 9.30
N ILE A 151 11.65 -5.34 9.26
CA ILE A 151 10.97 -5.00 8.00
C ILE A 151 11.61 -3.76 7.40
N ALA A 152 12.01 -3.83 6.14
CA ALA A 152 12.46 -2.67 5.38
C ALA A 152 11.30 -1.69 5.16
N ILE A 153 11.54 -0.39 5.34
CA ILE A 153 10.54 0.64 5.05
C ILE A 153 11.07 1.54 3.93
N ILE A 154 10.29 1.64 2.86
CA ILE A 154 10.56 2.51 1.73
C ILE A 154 9.49 3.60 1.71
N VAL A 155 9.89 4.84 1.89
CA VAL A 155 9.01 6.01 1.77
C VAL A 155 9.11 6.54 0.35
N VAL A 156 7.97 6.61 -0.32
CA VAL A 156 7.83 7.26 -1.63
C VAL A 156 7.32 8.68 -1.38
N GLY A 157 8.08 9.67 -1.82
CA GLY A 157 7.71 11.08 -1.71
C GLY A 157 6.44 11.43 -2.51
N PRO A 158 5.86 12.63 -2.33
CA PRO A 158 4.71 13.06 -3.10
C PRO A 158 5.06 13.15 -4.59
N SER A 159 4.05 13.01 -5.45
CA SER A 159 4.13 13.40 -6.85
C SER A 159 4.10 14.92 -7.00
N ASP A 160 4.45 15.43 -8.19
CA ASP A 160 4.00 16.75 -8.57
C ASP A 160 2.47 16.81 -8.60
N MET A 161 1.92 18.00 -8.40
CA MET A 161 0.48 18.30 -8.42
C MET A 161 0.25 19.69 -8.95
N GLY A 162 -0.60 19.82 -9.97
CA GLY A 162 -0.91 21.08 -10.60
C GLY A 162 -2.13 21.78 -10.01
N LYS A 163 -2.07 23.11 -9.97
CA LYS A 163 -3.21 23.99 -9.68
C LYS A 163 -3.37 25.02 -10.80
N ASN A 164 -4.62 25.45 -11.05
CA ASN A 164 -4.85 26.56 -11.96
C ASN A 164 -4.50 27.89 -11.27
N LYS A 165 -3.65 28.69 -11.94
CA LYS A 165 -3.30 30.04 -11.55
C LYS A 165 -3.44 30.92 -12.76
N GLU A 166 -4.48 31.77 -12.79
CA GLU A 166 -4.75 32.75 -13.84
C GLU A 166 -4.87 32.15 -15.26
N GLY A 167 -5.29 30.90 -15.36
CA GLY A 167 -5.43 30.17 -16.64
C GLY A 167 -4.30 29.17 -16.93
N ASP A 168 -3.16 29.32 -16.28
CA ASP A 168 -2.03 28.41 -16.41
C ASP A 168 -2.05 27.31 -15.32
N ILE A 169 -1.57 26.13 -15.68
CA ILE A 169 -1.37 25.05 -14.71
C ILE A 169 0.07 25.12 -14.20
N VAL A 170 0.20 25.35 -12.91
CA VAL A 170 1.48 25.44 -12.20
C VAL A 170 1.51 24.48 -11.03
N SER A 171 2.69 24.01 -10.62
CA SER A 171 2.85 23.20 -9.42
C SER A 171 2.48 23.98 -8.16
N TYR A 172 2.05 23.25 -7.12
CA TYR A 172 1.97 23.82 -5.78
C TYR A 172 3.38 24.10 -5.25
N GLU A 173 3.62 25.31 -4.76
CA GLU A 173 4.91 25.81 -4.27
C GLU A 173 5.42 25.10 -3.02
N ASN A 174 4.54 24.43 -2.28
CA ASN A 174 4.84 23.74 -1.04
C ASN A 174 5.21 22.25 -1.20
N ILE A 175 5.17 21.70 -2.42
CA ILE A 175 5.53 20.29 -2.66
C ILE A 175 6.96 19.97 -2.19
N PRO A 176 7.98 20.77 -2.51
CA PRO A 176 9.35 20.52 -2.02
C PRO A 176 9.45 20.49 -0.51
N LEU A 177 8.71 21.33 0.20
CA LEU A 177 8.72 21.35 1.68
C LEU A 177 8.09 20.08 2.28
N ILE A 178 7.01 19.56 1.68
CA ILE A 178 6.38 18.30 2.10
C ILE A 178 7.30 17.12 1.81
N ARG A 179 7.88 17.08 0.60
CA ARG A 179 8.88 16.10 0.20
C ARG A 179 10.04 16.05 1.19
N ASP A 180 10.61 17.20 1.53
CA ASP A 180 11.74 17.29 2.44
C ASP A 180 11.38 16.86 3.87
N ALA A 181 10.20 17.21 4.36
CA ALA A 181 9.67 16.73 5.63
C ALA A 181 9.57 15.19 5.67
N MET A 182 9.05 14.58 4.60
CA MET A 182 8.96 13.11 4.49
C MET A 182 10.34 12.46 4.36
N LYS A 183 11.24 13.04 3.57
CA LYS A 183 12.63 12.58 3.38
C LYS A 183 13.39 12.63 4.71
N ASN A 184 13.32 13.75 5.42
CA ASN A 184 13.96 13.92 6.73
C ASN A 184 13.43 12.90 7.75
N ALA A 185 12.11 12.71 7.80
CA ALA A 185 11.50 11.69 8.67
C ALA A 185 11.99 10.28 8.32
N ALA A 186 12.05 9.93 7.02
CA ALA A 186 12.54 8.64 6.58
C ALA A 186 14.00 8.40 6.99
N LEU A 187 14.89 9.31 6.61
CA LEU A 187 16.33 9.17 6.86
C LEU A 187 16.66 9.18 8.36
N LYS A 188 16.03 10.04 9.17
CA LYS A 188 16.19 10.07 10.64
C LYS A 188 15.79 8.75 11.32
N ASN A 189 14.90 7.96 10.71
CA ASN A 189 14.47 6.67 11.23
C ASN A 189 15.15 5.48 10.50
N GLY A 190 16.19 5.70 9.70
CA GLY A 190 16.90 4.63 8.98
C GLY A 190 16.05 3.95 7.91
N CYS A 191 15.04 4.64 7.36
CA CYS A 191 14.21 4.18 6.27
C CYS A 191 14.76 4.65 4.92
N CYS A 192 14.48 3.91 3.85
CA CYS A 192 14.75 4.37 2.49
C CYS A 192 13.77 5.46 2.07
N PHE A 193 14.22 6.38 1.24
CA PHE A 193 13.39 7.39 0.61
C PHE A 193 13.59 7.39 -0.90
N TRP A 194 12.49 7.32 -1.66
CA TRP A 194 12.48 7.48 -3.10
C TRP A 194 11.74 8.76 -3.48
N ASP A 195 12.44 9.64 -4.21
CA ASP A 195 11.95 10.96 -4.56
C ASP A 195 11.12 10.89 -5.85
N LEU A 196 9.81 10.65 -5.72
CA LEU A 196 8.91 10.59 -6.87
C LEU A 196 8.79 11.95 -7.56
N TYR A 197 8.81 13.05 -6.80
CA TYR A 197 8.73 14.40 -7.37
C TYR A 197 9.88 14.66 -8.36
N GLU A 198 11.12 14.38 -7.94
CA GLU A 198 12.29 14.52 -8.81
C GLU A 198 12.28 13.49 -9.96
N ALA A 199 11.85 12.26 -9.70
CA ALA A 199 11.76 11.21 -10.72
C ALA A 199 10.73 11.54 -11.81
N MET A 200 9.72 12.36 -11.50
CA MET A 200 8.73 12.87 -12.47
C MET A 200 9.27 14.03 -13.32
N GLY A 201 10.35 14.69 -12.91
CA GLY A 201 10.91 15.89 -13.54
C GLY A 201 10.77 17.17 -12.70
N GLY A 202 10.33 17.07 -11.45
CA GLY A 202 10.24 18.18 -10.51
C GLY A 202 9.10 19.16 -10.80
N GLU A 203 9.38 20.46 -10.60
CA GLU A 203 8.41 21.52 -10.74
C GLU A 203 7.80 21.60 -12.15
N ASN A 204 6.47 21.73 -12.23
CA ASN A 204 5.67 21.80 -13.44
C ASN A 204 5.72 20.54 -14.33
N SER A 205 6.21 19.41 -13.82
CA SER A 205 6.25 18.16 -14.57
C SER A 205 4.85 17.57 -14.81
N MET A 206 3.87 17.83 -13.93
CA MET A 206 2.53 17.25 -14.02
C MET A 206 1.83 17.60 -15.35
N SER A 207 2.06 18.78 -15.91
CA SER A 207 1.48 19.18 -17.21
C SER A 207 1.98 18.30 -18.37
N ALA A 208 3.27 17.97 -18.39
CA ALA A 208 3.84 17.03 -19.36
C ALA A 208 3.26 15.61 -19.15
N TRP A 209 3.13 15.16 -17.90
CA TRP A 209 2.54 13.86 -17.58
C TRP A 209 1.09 13.74 -18.03
N VAL A 210 0.30 14.82 -17.95
CA VAL A 210 -1.07 14.85 -18.50
C VAL A 210 -1.04 14.77 -20.03
N SER A 211 -0.14 15.52 -20.69
CA SER A 211 0.00 15.52 -22.15
C SER A 211 0.40 14.14 -22.70
N ASP A 212 1.20 13.38 -21.94
CA ASP A 212 1.68 12.03 -22.29
C ASP A 212 0.72 10.91 -21.87
N ASP A 213 -0.49 11.26 -21.39
CA ASP A 213 -1.50 10.34 -20.87
C ASP A 213 -0.98 9.50 -19.68
N LEU A 214 -0.04 10.04 -18.90
CA LEU A 214 0.47 9.44 -17.67
C LEU A 214 -0.28 9.95 -16.43
N ALA A 215 -0.85 11.15 -16.49
CA ALA A 215 -1.70 11.72 -15.44
C ALA A 215 -3.08 12.11 -15.97
N GLN A 216 -4.06 12.22 -15.07
CA GLN A 216 -5.41 12.61 -15.38
C GLN A 216 -5.50 14.14 -15.54
N LYS A 217 -6.56 14.62 -16.19
CA LYS A 217 -6.81 16.06 -16.41
C LYS A 217 -7.11 16.86 -15.13
N ASP A 218 -7.14 16.19 -13.98
CA ASP A 218 -7.21 16.84 -12.67
C ASP A 218 -5.82 17.25 -12.13
N TYR A 219 -4.76 16.96 -12.89
CA TYR A 219 -3.38 17.30 -12.58
C TYR A 219 -2.90 16.79 -11.21
N THR A 220 -3.47 15.67 -10.75
CA THR A 220 -3.23 15.08 -9.44
C THR A 220 -3.03 13.58 -9.50
N HIS A 221 -3.97 12.87 -10.15
CA HIS A 221 -4.00 11.42 -10.15
C HIS A 221 -3.34 10.86 -11.41
N PHE A 222 -2.60 9.78 -11.24
CA PHE A 222 -2.06 9.03 -12.37
C PHE A 222 -3.17 8.32 -13.15
N THR A 223 -2.96 8.18 -14.47
CA THR A 223 -3.68 7.20 -15.26
C THR A 223 -3.15 5.80 -14.92
N TYR A 224 -3.80 4.79 -15.45
CA TYR A 224 -3.29 3.42 -15.37
C TYR A 224 -1.89 3.26 -15.99
N LYS A 225 -1.65 3.92 -17.12
CA LYS A 225 -0.36 3.97 -17.81
C LYS A 225 0.70 4.64 -16.93
N GLY A 226 0.35 5.77 -16.31
CA GLY A 226 1.26 6.48 -15.41
C GLY A 226 1.57 5.72 -14.13
N ALA A 227 0.58 5.12 -13.49
CA ALA A 227 0.81 4.28 -12.30
C ALA A 227 1.74 3.09 -12.60
N ARG A 228 1.60 2.48 -13.77
CA ARG A 228 2.52 1.44 -14.23
C ARG A 228 3.93 2.00 -14.44
N PHE A 229 4.05 3.15 -15.07
CA PHE A 229 5.34 3.80 -15.33
C PHE A 229 6.06 4.16 -14.02
N VAL A 230 5.34 4.74 -13.04
CA VAL A 230 5.88 4.99 -11.68
C VAL A 230 6.37 3.70 -11.03
N GLY A 231 5.59 2.62 -11.14
CA GLY A 231 5.98 1.32 -10.62
C GLY A 231 7.25 0.75 -11.26
N GLU A 232 7.42 0.93 -12.57
CA GLU A 232 8.62 0.53 -13.31
C GLU A 232 9.83 1.38 -12.88
N MET A 233 9.68 2.69 -12.71
CA MET A 233 10.75 3.57 -12.21
C MET A 233 11.19 3.18 -10.79
N LEU A 234 10.25 2.96 -9.87
CA LEU A 234 10.56 2.52 -8.50
C LEU A 234 11.26 1.15 -8.50
N TYR A 235 10.76 0.20 -9.29
CA TYR A 235 11.36 -1.12 -9.41
C TYR A 235 12.82 -1.03 -9.89
N ASN A 236 13.08 -0.28 -10.95
CA ASN A 236 14.42 -0.09 -11.47
C ASN A 236 15.34 0.58 -10.42
N SER A 237 14.84 1.60 -9.72
CA SER A 237 15.61 2.25 -8.64
C SER A 237 15.98 1.31 -7.49
N ILE A 238 15.18 0.26 -7.25
CA ILE A 238 15.48 -0.76 -6.23
C ILE A 238 16.48 -1.80 -6.78
N MET A 239 16.35 -2.18 -8.06
CA MET A 239 17.14 -3.25 -8.67
C MET A 239 18.50 -2.80 -9.19
N ASP A 240 18.63 -1.53 -9.59
CA ASP A 240 19.87 -0.94 -10.13
C ASP A 240 20.78 -0.39 -9.00
N TYR A 241 20.44 -0.67 -7.74
CA TYR A 241 21.27 -0.30 -6.59
C TYR A 241 22.38 -1.35 -6.43
N GLU A 242 23.52 -1.12 -7.15
CA GLU A 242 24.79 -1.80 -6.95
C GLU A 242 25.72 -1.01 -6.04
#